data_dee9f04820759bab560662f6f60af31d
#
_entry.id   dee9f04820759bab560662f6f60af31d
#
_cell.length_a   1.000
_cell.length_b   1.000
_cell.length_c   1.000
_cell.angle_alpha   90.00
_cell.angle_beta   90.00
_cell.angle_gamma   90.00
#
_symmetry.space_group_name_H-M   'P 1'
#
loop_
_entity.id
_entity.type
_entity.pdbx_description
1 polymer ?
#
loop_
_entity_poly.entity_id
_entity_poly.type
_entity_poly.pdbx_seq_one_letter_code
_entity_poly.pdbx_strand_id
1 'polypeptide(L)'
;LSPQEVHEVFIQEYVNLKAPMELLSIEREDFSQSGEVKVDAEIRMNGKSNRLSGRGNGPISAFVDALEQEGYKDFQLLDYRQHSIGGGSKTKAAAYIQIKNDDGSVSFGCGINANIELAGLRALVSAFNRAHPIV
;
A
#
# COMPACT_ATOMS: atom_id res chain seq x y z
N LEU A 1 11.27 27.28 2.56
CA LEU A 1 9.99 26.61 2.37
C LEU A 1 9.11 26.77 3.60
N SER A 2 7.84 27.08 3.40
CA SER A 2 6.87 27.11 4.50
C SER A 2 6.52 25.67 4.93
N PRO A 3 5.99 25.47 6.16
CA PRO A 3 5.50 24.17 6.57
C PRO A 3 4.45 23.59 5.62
N GLN A 4 3.59 24.43 5.05
CA GLN A 4 2.59 23.99 4.10
C GLN A 4 3.24 23.51 2.79
N GLU A 5 4.24 24.19 2.29
CA GLU A 5 4.97 23.78 1.10
C GLU A 5 5.71 22.46 1.32
N VAL A 6 6.32 22.29 2.49
CA VAL A 6 6.97 21.02 2.86
C VAL A 6 5.94 19.89 2.88
N HIS A 7 4.75 20.13 3.45
CA HIS A 7 3.68 19.17 3.47
C HIS A 7 3.22 18.78 2.06
N GLU A 8 3.04 19.76 1.18
CA GLU A 8 2.64 19.51 -0.20
C GLU A 8 3.68 18.67 -0.95
N VAL A 9 4.96 18.96 -0.77
CA VAL A 9 6.04 18.18 -1.36
C VAL A 9 6.00 16.75 -0.84
N PHE A 10 5.81 16.56 0.47
CA PHE A 10 5.69 15.23 1.07
C PHE A 10 4.52 14.46 0.47
N ILE A 11 3.34 15.10 0.34
CA ILE A 11 2.16 14.46 -0.26
C ILE A 11 2.46 14.01 -1.69
N GLN A 12 3.10 14.86 -2.50
CA GLN A 12 3.42 14.52 -3.89
C GLN A 12 4.44 13.39 -4.01
N GLU A 13 5.44 13.36 -3.12
CA GLU A 13 6.55 12.40 -3.22
C GLU A 13 6.24 11.04 -2.61
N TYR A 14 5.45 10.98 -1.54
CA TYR A 14 5.33 9.77 -0.73
C TYR A 14 3.91 9.24 -0.59
N VAL A 15 2.90 10.11 -0.62
CA VAL A 15 1.55 9.72 -0.24
C VAL A 15 0.76 9.26 -1.44
N ASN A 16 0.17 8.04 -1.32
CA ASN A 16 -0.76 7.50 -2.33
C ASN A 16 -0.18 7.51 -3.76
N LEU A 17 1.11 7.23 -3.91
CA LEU A 17 1.71 7.17 -5.25
C LEU A 17 0.99 6.14 -6.12
N LYS A 18 0.70 6.51 -7.37
CA LYS A 18 -0.14 5.74 -8.29
C LYS A 18 0.58 5.21 -9.51
N ALA A 19 1.90 5.40 -9.60
CA ALA A 19 2.65 4.95 -10.76
C ALA A 19 4.00 4.40 -10.32
N PRO A 20 4.46 3.30 -10.92
CA PRO A 20 3.87 2.56 -12.04
C PRO A 20 2.64 1.73 -11.71
N MET A 21 2.37 1.45 -10.43
CA MET A 21 1.24 0.65 -10.00
C MET A 21 0.17 1.52 -9.34
N GLU A 22 -1.07 1.31 -9.71
CA GLU A 22 -2.22 1.94 -9.06
C GLU A 22 -3.19 0.87 -8.56
N LEU A 23 -3.60 0.97 -7.30
CA LEU A 23 -4.66 0.12 -6.74
C LEU A 23 -6.01 0.71 -7.15
N LEU A 24 -6.74 -0.02 -7.98
CA LEU A 24 -8.03 0.44 -8.51
C LEU A 24 -9.20 0.05 -7.62
N SER A 25 -9.20 -1.18 -7.12
CA SER A 25 -10.26 -1.68 -6.25
C SER A 25 -9.75 -2.81 -5.39
N ILE A 26 -10.45 -3.06 -4.30
CA ILE A 26 -10.14 -4.16 -3.39
C ILE A 26 -11.41 -4.69 -2.78
N GLU A 27 -11.51 -6.01 -2.71
CA GLU A 27 -12.55 -6.72 -1.99
C GLU A 27 -11.88 -7.65 -0.98
N ARG A 28 -12.51 -7.81 0.15
CA ARG A 28 -11.99 -8.58 1.26
C ARG A 28 -13.03 -9.59 1.73
N GLU A 29 -12.55 -10.78 2.05
CA GLU A 29 -13.38 -11.84 2.64
C GLU A 29 -12.67 -12.41 3.86
N ASP A 30 -13.36 -12.44 4.99
CA ASP A 30 -12.83 -12.95 6.24
C ASP A 30 -13.35 -14.37 6.48
N PHE A 31 -12.44 -15.28 6.82
CA PHE A 31 -12.77 -16.65 7.17
C PHE A 31 -12.68 -16.83 8.69
N SER A 32 -13.83 -16.81 9.36
CA SER A 32 -13.88 -16.77 10.82
C SER A 32 -13.27 -18.00 11.49
N GLN A 33 -13.31 -19.16 10.85
CA GLN A 33 -12.80 -20.40 11.45
C GLN A 33 -11.26 -20.44 11.47
N SER A 34 -10.63 -19.97 10.42
CA SER A 34 -9.17 -19.98 10.31
C SER A 34 -8.52 -18.66 10.73
N GLY A 35 -9.29 -17.60 10.81
CA GLY A 35 -8.76 -16.24 11.01
C GLY A 35 -8.08 -15.68 9.77
N GLU A 36 -8.18 -16.35 8.65
CA GLU A 36 -7.54 -15.95 7.41
C GLU A 36 -8.36 -14.90 6.68
N VAL A 37 -7.68 -14.02 5.97
CA VAL A 37 -8.28 -13.00 5.12
C VAL A 37 -7.91 -13.30 3.67
N LYS A 38 -8.89 -13.24 2.79
CA LYS A 38 -8.68 -13.27 1.35
C LYS A 38 -8.88 -11.87 0.79
N VAL A 39 -7.99 -11.46 -0.09
CA VAL A 39 -8.07 -10.18 -0.77
C VAL A 39 -8.14 -10.42 -2.27
N ASP A 40 -9.12 -9.82 -2.93
CA ASP A 40 -9.22 -9.74 -4.37
C ASP A 40 -9.04 -8.28 -4.76
N ALA A 41 -8.02 -7.98 -5.54
CA ALA A 41 -7.67 -6.62 -5.89
C ALA A 41 -7.59 -6.46 -7.40
N GLU A 42 -7.91 -5.26 -7.87
CA GLU A 42 -7.62 -4.87 -9.23
C GLU A 42 -6.56 -3.78 -9.21
N ILE A 43 -5.49 -3.99 -9.94
CA ILE A 43 -4.42 -3.02 -10.08
C ILE A 43 -4.25 -2.63 -11.54
N ARG A 44 -3.68 -1.44 -11.75
CA ARG A 44 -3.19 -1.03 -13.06
C ARG A 44 -1.68 -0.93 -12.98
N MET A 45 -0.99 -1.64 -13.86
CA MET A 45 0.46 -1.64 -13.93
C MET A 45 0.89 -1.22 -15.32
N ASN A 46 1.55 -0.06 -15.42
CA ASN A 46 1.96 0.51 -16.70
C ASN A 46 0.83 0.58 -17.73
N GLY A 47 -0.35 1.00 -17.27
CA GLY A 47 -1.51 1.17 -18.14
C GLY A 47 -2.35 -0.07 -18.38
N LYS A 48 -1.94 -1.22 -17.85
CA LYS A 48 -2.70 -2.48 -17.99
C LYS A 48 -3.36 -2.84 -16.68
N SER A 49 -4.66 -3.12 -16.72
CA SER A 49 -5.41 -3.59 -15.54
C SER A 49 -5.24 -5.09 -15.39
N ASN A 50 -5.12 -5.54 -14.14
CA ASN A 50 -4.95 -6.94 -13.80
C ASN A 50 -5.62 -7.23 -12.47
N ARG A 51 -6.15 -8.43 -12.31
CA ARG A 51 -6.77 -8.88 -11.06
C ARG A 51 -5.83 -9.80 -10.32
N LEU A 52 -5.73 -9.58 -9.02
CA LEU A 52 -4.88 -10.37 -8.11
C LEU A 52 -5.73 -10.93 -7.00
N SER A 53 -5.32 -12.08 -6.48
CA SER A 53 -5.98 -12.69 -5.33
C SER A 53 -4.91 -13.29 -4.42
N GLY A 54 -5.08 -13.11 -3.11
CA GLY A 54 -4.15 -13.63 -2.13
C GLY A 54 -4.79 -13.84 -0.79
N ARG A 55 -4.11 -14.57 0.09
CA ARG A 55 -4.58 -14.90 1.44
C ARG A 55 -3.48 -14.66 2.45
N GLY A 56 -3.87 -14.29 3.66
CA GLY A 56 -2.92 -14.07 4.76
C GLY A 56 -3.65 -13.82 6.07
N ASN A 57 -2.89 -13.45 7.09
CA ASN A 57 -3.43 -13.21 8.44
C ASN A 57 -4.18 -11.88 8.56
N GLY A 58 -4.07 -11.03 7.56
CA GLY A 58 -4.73 -9.73 7.51
C GLY A 58 -4.67 -9.19 6.10
N PRO A 59 -5.29 -8.02 5.84
CA PRO A 59 -5.36 -7.49 4.49
C PRO A 59 -3.98 -7.15 3.90
N ILE A 60 -3.03 -6.67 4.69
CA ILE A 60 -1.68 -6.35 4.20
C ILE A 60 -0.97 -7.62 3.74
N SER A 61 -0.92 -8.67 4.58
CA SER A 61 -0.25 -9.91 4.20
C SER A 61 -0.96 -10.63 3.07
N ALA A 62 -2.29 -10.55 3.00
CA ALA A 62 -3.06 -11.12 1.89
C ALA A 62 -2.73 -10.40 0.58
N PHE A 63 -2.60 -9.09 0.60
CA PHE A 63 -2.25 -8.31 -0.59
C PHE A 63 -0.81 -8.57 -1.03
N VAL A 64 0.13 -8.69 -0.09
CA VAL A 64 1.51 -9.10 -0.40
C VAL A 64 1.51 -10.46 -1.09
N ASP A 65 0.74 -11.42 -0.56
CA ASP A 65 0.60 -12.74 -1.18
C ASP A 65 0.06 -12.64 -2.62
N ALA A 66 -0.96 -11.80 -2.82
CA ALA A 66 -1.52 -11.57 -4.16
C ALA A 66 -0.48 -11.02 -5.13
N LEU A 67 0.33 -10.05 -4.67
CA LEU A 67 1.41 -9.49 -5.49
C LEU A 67 2.47 -10.54 -5.82
N GLU A 68 2.85 -11.35 -4.85
CA GLU A 68 3.87 -12.40 -5.06
C GLU A 68 3.41 -13.42 -6.09
N GLN A 69 2.14 -13.80 -6.08
CA GLN A 69 1.58 -14.74 -7.04
C GLN A 69 1.64 -14.21 -8.48
N GLU A 70 1.60 -12.89 -8.66
CA GLU A 70 1.72 -12.25 -9.97
C GLU A 70 3.15 -11.95 -10.35
N GLY A 71 4.12 -12.34 -9.54
CA GLY A 71 5.52 -12.13 -9.83
C GLY A 71 6.14 -10.89 -9.21
N TYR A 72 5.37 -10.09 -8.47
CA TYR A 72 5.88 -8.92 -7.75
C TYR A 72 6.36 -9.37 -6.37
N LYS A 73 7.49 -10.06 -6.32
CA LYS A 73 7.98 -10.72 -5.10
C LYS A 73 9.40 -10.31 -4.71
N ASP A 74 9.94 -9.29 -5.33
CA ASP A 74 11.32 -8.87 -5.13
C ASP A 74 11.45 -7.91 -3.94
N PHE A 75 10.64 -8.10 -2.90
CA PHE A 75 10.67 -7.27 -1.71
C PHE A 75 10.19 -8.03 -0.47
N GLN A 76 10.52 -7.50 0.70
CA GLN A 76 10.03 -7.98 1.99
C GLN A 76 9.45 -6.82 2.78
N LEU A 77 8.34 -7.05 3.46
CA LEU A 77 7.78 -6.06 4.39
C LEU A 77 8.66 -6.02 5.64
N LEU A 78 9.21 -4.85 5.96
CA LEU A 78 10.04 -4.67 7.16
C LEU A 78 9.27 -4.06 8.31
N ASP A 79 8.40 -3.08 8.04
CA ASP A 79 7.69 -2.36 9.09
C ASP A 79 6.38 -1.81 8.54
N TYR A 80 5.39 -1.75 9.42
CA TYR A 80 4.08 -1.17 9.14
C TYR A 80 3.61 -0.41 10.37
N ARG A 81 3.30 0.86 10.19
CA ARG A 81 2.79 1.73 11.25
C ARG A 81 1.61 2.53 10.76
N GLN A 82 0.72 2.86 11.69
CA GLN A 82 -0.45 3.66 11.36
C GLN A 82 -0.83 4.54 12.54
N HIS A 83 -1.45 5.67 12.23
CA HIS A 83 -2.05 6.52 13.23
C HIS A 83 -3.17 7.35 12.62
N SER A 84 -4.04 7.88 13.49
CA SER A 84 -5.14 8.74 13.08
C SER A 84 -4.64 10.17 12.90
N ILE A 85 -5.15 10.84 11.88
CA ILE A 85 -4.90 12.25 11.64
C ILE A 85 -6.23 12.98 11.52
N GLY A 86 -6.27 14.22 11.98
CA GLY A 86 -7.50 15.00 12.06
C GLY A 86 -8.32 14.64 13.27
N GLY A 87 -9.56 15.07 13.30
CA GLY A 87 -10.46 14.84 14.45
C GLY A 87 -11.92 14.84 14.03
N GLY A 88 -12.76 14.29 14.92
CA GLY A 88 -14.20 14.21 14.71
C GLY A 88 -14.56 13.32 13.54
N SER A 89 -15.59 13.70 12.82
CA SER A 89 -16.12 12.91 11.69
C SER A 89 -15.22 12.91 10.46
N LYS A 90 -14.16 13.73 10.46
CA LYS A 90 -13.22 13.83 9.32
C LYS A 90 -11.87 13.17 9.61
N THR A 91 -11.83 12.29 10.60
CA THR A 91 -10.61 11.55 10.93
C THR A 91 -10.20 10.67 9.75
N LYS A 92 -8.92 10.71 9.43
CA LYS A 92 -8.31 9.84 8.42
C LYS A 92 -7.23 9.01 9.09
N ALA A 93 -6.88 7.91 8.46
CA ALA A 93 -5.75 7.10 8.86
C ALA A 93 -4.57 7.39 7.95
N ALA A 94 -3.39 7.51 8.55
CA ALA A 94 -2.14 7.54 7.84
C ALA A 94 -1.39 6.26 8.13
N ALA A 95 -0.98 5.57 7.09
CA ALA A 95 -0.20 4.33 7.20
C ALA A 95 1.16 4.54 6.57
N TYR A 96 2.18 3.96 7.20
CA TYR A 96 3.57 4.02 6.75
C TYR A 96 4.10 2.62 6.61
N ILE A 97 4.69 2.30 5.48
CA ILE A 97 5.26 0.99 5.22
C ILE A 97 6.71 1.14 4.78
N GLN A 98 7.54 0.25 5.27
CA GLN A 98 8.92 0.11 4.87
C GLN A 98 9.12 -1.27 4.27
N ILE A 99 9.69 -1.33 3.08
CA ILE A 99 10.02 -2.59 2.42
C ILE A 99 11.52 -2.65 2.15
N LYS A 100 12.05 -3.88 2.15
CA LYS A 100 13.42 -4.16 1.72
C LYS A 100 13.37 -4.83 0.37
N ASN A 101 14.07 -4.28 -0.60
CA ASN A 101 14.13 -4.81 -1.95
C ASN A 101 15.24 -5.86 -2.07
N ASP A 102 15.18 -6.68 -3.12
CA ASP A 102 16.15 -7.75 -3.33
C ASP A 102 17.59 -7.26 -3.45
N ASP A 103 17.80 -6.04 -3.90
CA ASP A 103 19.13 -5.44 -4.00
C ASP A 103 19.66 -4.91 -2.64
N GLY A 104 18.89 -5.09 -1.58
CA GLY A 104 19.23 -4.62 -0.23
C GLY A 104 18.79 -3.21 0.08
N SER A 105 18.30 -2.46 -0.90
CA SER A 105 17.80 -1.11 -0.66
C SER A 105 16.47 -1.14 0.10
N VAL A 106 16.15 -0.03 0.75
CA VAL A 106 14.93 0.12 1.53
C VAL A 106 14.08 1.23 0.90
N SER A 107 12.80 0.98 0.77
CA SER A 107 11.84 1.95 0.25
C SER A 107 10.73 2.19 1.26
N PHE A 108 10.24 3.42 1.31
CA PHE A 108 9.18 3.85 2.21
C PHE A 108 7.97 4.28 1.39
N GLY A 109 6.80 4.00 1.93
CA GLY A 109 5.55 4.49 1.34
C GLY A 109 4.60 4.96 2.42
N CYS A 110 3.70 5.85 2.04
CA CYS A 110 2.68 6.38 2.91
C CYS A 110 1.35 6.38 2.17
N GLY A 111 0.30 5.99 2.88
CA GLY A 111 -1.07 6.07 2.39
C GLY A 111 -1.94 6.80 3.38
N ILE A 112 -2.82 7.64 2.88
CA ILE A 112 -3.78 8.37 3.71
C ILE A 112 -5.18 8.10 3.16
N ASN A 113 -6.08 7.66 4.02
CA ASN A 113 -7.46 7.38 3.64
C ASN A 113 -8.34 7.35 4.89
N ALA A 114 -9.63 7.61 4.71
CA ALA A 114 -10.59 7.46 5.80
C ALA A 114 -10.72 6.01 6.25
N ASN A 115 -10.50 5.05 5.36
CA ASN A 115 -10.47 3.63 5.66
C ASN A 115 -9.03 3.21 5.98
N ILE A 116 -8.81 2.70 7.18
CA ILE A 116 -7.47 2.36 7.68
C ILE A 116 -6.82 1.23 6.88
N GLU A 117 -7.60 0.25 6.44
CA GLU A 117 -7.06 -0.85 5.64
C GLU A 117 -6.61 -0.36 4.27
N LEU A 118 -7.41 0.49 3.63
CA LEU A 118 -7.06 1.06 2.34
C LEU A 118 -5.83 1.97 2.45
N ALA A 119 -5.71 2.72 3.55
CA ALA A 119 -4.50 3.50 3.81
C ALA A 119 -3.26 2.61 3.83
N GLY A 120 -3.33 1.45 4.51
CA GLY A 120 -2.23 0.49 4.58
C GLY A 120 -1.87 -0.09 3.22
N LEU A 121 -2.88 -0.47 2.43
CA LEU A 121 -2.65 -1.02 1.09
C LEU A 121 -2.05 0.02 0.15
N ARG A 122 -2.51 1.26 0.24
CA ARG A 122 -1.94 2.36 -0.55
C ARG A 122 -0.52 2.69 -0.13
N ALA A 123 -0.20 2.55 1.17
CA ALA A 123 1.16 2.72 1.66
C ALA A 123 2.09 1.67 1.04
N LEU A 124 1.63 0.42 0.95
CA LEU A 124 2.41 -0.66 0.33
C LEU A 124 2.64 -0.39 -1.16
N VAL A 125 1.59 0.01 -1.89
CA VAL A 125 1.71 0.35 -3.31
C VAL A 125 2.65 1.54 -3.49
N SER A 126 2.57 2.53 -2.61
CA SER A 126 3.46 3.69 -2.64
C SER A 126 4.93 3.30 -2.44
N ALA A 127 5.20 2.41 -1.47
CA ALA A 127 6.55 1.90 -1.24
C ALA A 127 7.07 1.13 -2.45
N PHE A 128 6.23 0.27 -3.04
CA PHE A 128 6.56 -0.45 -4.26
C PHE A 128 6.90 0.52 -5.39
N ASN A 129 6.07 1.55 -5.59
CA ASN A 129 6.27 2.54 -6.65
C ASN A 129 7.55 3.35 -6.44
N ARG A 130 7.91 3.63 -5.19
CA ARG A 130 9.18 4.30 -4.86
C ARG A 130 10.38 3.44 -5.24
N ALA A 131 10.24 2.12 -5.10
CA ALA A 131 11.30 1.17 -5.46
C ALA A 131 11.41 0.97 -6.98
N HIS A 132 10.35 1.27 -7.73
CA HIS A 132 10.27 1.02 -9.17
C HIS A 132 9.83 2.28 -9.91
N PRO A 133 10.63 3.36 -9.88
CA PRO A 133 10.22 4.61 -10.53
C PRO A 133 10.11 4.44 -12.04
N ILE A 134 9.19 5.21 -12.62
CA ILE A 134 9.09 5.30 -14.08
C ILE A 134 10.26 6.14 -14.57
N VAL A 135 10.99 5.59 -15.51
CA VAL A 135 12.15 6.24 -16.11
C VAL A 135 11.76 6.94 -17.40
#